data_86be8df1f7ee0ef209e23a6cdf681e22
#
_entry.id   86be8df1f7ee0ef209e23a6cdf681e22
#
_cell.length_a   1.000
_cell.length_b   1.000
_cell.length_c   1.000
_cell.angle_alpha   90.00
_cell.angle_beta   90.00
_cell.angle_gamma   90.00
#
_symmetry.space_group_name_H-M   'P 1'
#
loop_
_entity.id
_entity.type
_entity.pdbx_description
1 polymer ?
#
loop_
_entity_poly.entity_id
_entity_poly.type
_entity_poly.pdbx_seq_one_letter_code
_entity_poly.pdbx_strand_id
1 'polypeptide(L)'
;DKAATIAEILAQQNYGTYAIGKWHLLPPSHMKPSGPYNHWPSGKGFDRFYGFLAGSTDQFKPELVEDNHFIEKTYPADKVLTTDLMNNAITMLHNHVSYSPKRPFFMYISTPGMHAPHQASQHYIDKYKGKFDQGWDQVIAQRFERQKAMGLIPQNAKLPSNDERVKKWQSLSIKEKKAYAKLQEVYAAFLEQTDHELGRFIAELKKTNQYDNTTMVVLSDNGASQEGDVNGAVNHSSHYGGKHETTDDILARFDDIGHNGAASNYPLGWAAASNTPFRYFKQDTYGGGVNVPLIIKPAKNKNVNKGLRHQYHYVSDIMPTLLDYIDIQIPSNVDGIEQLPVDGISMV
;
A
#
# COMPACT_ATOMS: atom_id res chain seq x y z
N ASP A 1 16.94 19.66 -3.03
CA ASP A 1 17.06 18.71 -4.14
C ASP A 1 16.59 19.34 -5.46
N LYS A 2 17.11 18.85 -6.60
CA LYS A 2 16.68 19.28 -7.95
C LYS A 2 15.39 18.56 -8.42
N ALA A 3 14.77 17.77 -7.56
CA ALA A 3 13.51 17.10 -7.77
C ALA A 3 12.65 17.31 -6.51
N ALA A 4 11.93 18.42 -6.49
CA ALA A 4 11.04 18.72 -5.37
C ALA A 4 9.88 17.73 -5.31
N THR A 5 9.46 17.40 -4.12
CA THR A 5 8.24 16.60 -3.91
C THR A 5 7.00 17.45 -4.19
N ILE A 6 5.88 16.81 -4.48
CA ILE A 6 4.60 17.51 -4.59
C ILE A 6 4.26 18.27 -3.30
N ALA A 7 4.67 17.77 -2.13
CA ALA A 7 4.43 18.43 -0.85
C ALA A 7 5.22 19.73 -0.73
N GLU A 8 6.49 19.76 -1.16
CA GLU A 8 7.31 21.00 -1.21
C GLU A 8 6.67 22.05 -2.11
N ILE A 9 6.17 21.65 -3.29
CA ILE A 9 5.49 22.55 -4.22
C ILE A 9 4.19 23.10 -3.61
N LEU A 10 3.37 22.21 -3.03
CA LEU A 10 2.07 22.59 -2.46
C LEU A 10 2.21 23.43 -1.18
N ALA A 11 3.23 23.21 -0.37
CA ALA A 11 3.52 24.03 0.79
C ALA A 11 3.78 25.49 0.41
N GLN A 12 4.50 25.75 -0.71
CA GLN A 12 4.69 27.11 -1.27
C GLN A 12 3.38 27.74 -1.75
N GLN A 13 2.37 26.94 -2.03
CA GLN A 13 1.03 27.38 -2.45
C GLN A 13 0.03 27.42 -1.26
N ASN A 14 0.56 27.51 -0.04
CA ASN A 14 -0.23 27.59 1.20
C ASN A 14 -1.15 26.37 1.46
N TYR A 15 -0.78 25.18 0.97
CA TYR A 15 -1.47 23.95 1.38
C TYR A 15 -1.00 23.49 2.76
N GLY A 16 -1.91 22.93 3.56
CA GLY A 16 -1.55 22.07 4.69
C GLY A 16 -1.09 20.72 4.17
N THR A 17 0.09 20.27 4.55
CA THR A 17 0.71 19.07 3.99
C THR A 17 0.92 18.02 5.07
N TYR A 18 0.39 16.82 4.86
CA TYR A 18 0.34 15.75 5.87
C TYR A 18 0.82 14.44 5.28
N ALA A 19 1.74 13.74 5.96
CA ALA A 19 2.14 12.39 5.61
C ALA A 19 1.76 11.41 6.72
N ILE A 20 1.15 10.29 6.36
CA ILE A 20 0.72 9.25 7.29
C ILE A 20 1.17 7.88 6.77
N GLY A 21 1.86 7.12 7.62
CA GLY A 21 2.25 5.75 7.35
C GLY A 21 3.69 5.57 6.90
N LYS A 22 3.94 4.72 5.91
CA LYS A 22 5.27 4.36 5.42
C LYS A 22 5.93 5.52 4.70
N TRP A 23 7.20 5.79 5.05
CA TRP A 23 8.03 6.75 4.31
C TRP A 23 9.01 6.08 3.35
N HIS A 24 10.00 5.36 3.83
CA HIS A 24 11.00 4.58 3.09
C HIS A 24 11.77 5.35 1.98
N LEU A 25 11.88 6.66 2.09
CA LEU A 25 12.52 7.54 1.10
C LEU A 25 13.78 8.22 1.65
N LEU A 26 14.49 7.57 2.57
CA LEU A 26 15.70 8.10 3.17
C LEU A 26 16.79 7.00 3.32
N PRO A 27 18.08 7.38 3.32
CA PRO A 27 19.15 6.42 3.60
C PRO A 27 19.00 5.80 4.99
N PRO A 28 19.29 4.49 5.18
CA PRO A 28 19.23 3.84 6.49
C PRO A 28 20.05 4.55 7.58
N SER A 29 21.18 5.17 7.20
CA SER A 29 22.02 5.96 8.14
C SER A 29 21.34 7.21 8.70
N HIS A 30 20.24 7.67 8.08
CA HIS A 30 19.45 8.82 8.52
C HIS A 30 18.24 8.42 9.39
N MET A 31 17.92 7.13 9.51
CA MET A 31 16.84 6.60 10.36
C MET A 31 17.27 6.56 11.84
N LYS A 32 17.52 7.71 12.44
CA LYS A 32 17.97 7.81 13.85
C LYS A 32 17.50 9.12 14.50
N PRO A 33 17.33 9.16 15.82
CA PRO A 33 16.81 10.32 16.55
C PRO A 33 17.60 11.62 16.36
N SER A 34 18.87 11.53 16.00
CA SER A 34 19.75 12.69 15.76
C SER A 34 19.73 13.21 14.31
N GLY A 35 18.90 12.64 13.44
CA GLY A 35 18.86 12.99 12.02
C GLY A 35 20.12 12.58 11.23
N PRO A 36 20.42 13.22 10.09
CA PRO A 36 19.84 14.47 9.58
C PRO A 36 18.39 14.28 9.08
N TYR A 37 17.55 15.34 9.21
CA TYR A 37 16.13 15.28 8.90
C TYR A 37 15.77 15.73 7.48
N ASN A 38 16.74 16.14 6.66
CA ASN A 38 16.51 16.65 5.30
C ASN A 38 15.86 15.64 4.33
N HIS A 39 15.89 14.33 4.64
CA HIS A 39 15.21 13.29 3.89
C HIS A 39 13.98 12.72 4.62
N TRP A 40 13.69 13.23 5.82
CA TRP A 40 12.47 12.89 6.54
C TRP A 40 11.26 13.63 5.92
N PRO A 41 10.02 13.22 6.21
CA PRO A 41 8.85 13.91 5.69
C PRO A 41 8.86 15.42 5.95
N SER A 42 9.25 15.86 7.14
CA SER A 42 9.40 17.29 7.49
C SER A 42 10.38 18.03 6.61
N GLY A 43 11.51 17.40 6.22
CA GLY A 43 12.49 17.96 5.28
C GLY A 43 12.09 17.82 3.81
N LYS A 44 10.90 17.27 3.54
CA LYS A 44 10.33 17.03 2.19
C LYS A 44 8.97 17.69 2.01
N GLY A 45 8.73 18.78 2.74
CA GLY A 45 7.58 19.65 2.54
C GLY A 45 6.31 19.24 3.29
N PHE A 46 6.37 18.30 4.22
CA PHE A 46 5.22 17.94 5.06
C PHE A 46 5.22 18.70 6.39
N ASP A 47 4.12 19.41 6.67
CA ASP A 47 3.89 20.10 7.94
C ASP A 47 3.82 19.12 9.12
N ARG A 48 3.25 17.94 8.90
CA ARG A 48 3.09 16.90 9.91
C ARG A 48 3.34 15.52 9.32
N PHE A 49 3.91 14.65 10.13
CA PHE A 49 4.11 13.24 9.82
C PHE A 49 3.70 12.36 11.00
N TYR A 50 3.04 11.25 10.71
CA TYR A 50 2.82 10.17 11.67
C TYR A 50 2.95 8.83 10.98
N GLY A 51 3.93 8.02 11.34
CA GLY A 51 4.15 6.74 10.67
C GLY A 51 5.50 6.11 11.01
N PHE A 52 6.09 5.45 10.03
CA PHE A 52 7.37 4.76 10.18
C PHE A 52 8.30 5.04 8.99
N LEU A 53 9.61 5.06 9.27
CA LEU A 53 10.62 5.45 8.28
C LEU A 53 11.11 4.29 7.42
N ALA A 54 11.08 3.07 7.94
CA ALA A 54 11.59 1.86 7.31
C ALA A 54 10.69 1.33 6.18
N GLY A 55 11.17 0.34 5.43
CA GLY A 55 10.44 -0.31 4.35
C GLY A 55 9.26 -1.17 4.81
N SER A 56 9.30 -1.64 6.06
CA SER A 56 8.24 -2.41 6.72
C SER A 56 8.29 -2.21 8.22
N THR A 57 7.19 -2.52 8.91
CA THR A 57 7.11 -2.53 10.36
C THR A 57 6.05 -3.52 10.83
N ASP A 58 6.12 -3.97 12.08
CA ASP A 58 5.13 -4.85 12.69
C ASP A 58 3.81 -4.10 12.97
N GLN A 59 2.68 -4.77 12.77
CA GLN A 59 1.35 -4.18 12.98
C GLN A 59 0.99 -4.02 14.46
N PHE A 60 1.60 -4.80 15.35
CA PHE A 60 1.32 -4.81 16.79
C PHE A 60 2.39 -4.09 17.60
N LYS A 61 3.64 -4.07 17.11
CA LYS A 61 4.80 -3.43 17.75
C LYS A 61 5.59 -2.60 16.73
N PRO A 62 4.98 -1.57 16.14
CA PRO A 62 5.66 -0.77 15.12
C PRO A 62 6.73 0.13 15.75
N GLU A 63 7.80 0.39 14.98
CA GLU A 63 8.65 1.55 15.23
C GLU A 63 7.98 2.79 14.65
N LEU A 64 7.57 3.72 15.50
CA LEU A 64 6.82 4.90 15.08
C LEU A 64 7.62 6.19 15.25
N VAL A 65 7.25 7.12 14.38
CA VAL A 65 7.75 8.49 14.39
C VAL A 65 6.56 9.45 14.29
N GLU A 66 6.56 10.47 15.13
CA GLU A 66 5.69 11.65 14.98
C GLU A 66 6.59 12.86 14.70
N ASP A 67 6.36 13.46 13.52
CA ASP A 67 7.21 14.53 12.96
C ASP A 67 8.69 14.09 12.92
N ASN A 68 9.53 14.56 13.86
CA ASN A 68 10.95 14.19 13.93
C ASN A 68 11.31 13.41 15.21
N HIS A 69 10.32 12.83 15.88
CA HIS A 69 10.52 12.15 17.15
C HIS A 69 10.08 10.69 17.06
N PHE A 70 10.97 9.78 17.45
CA PHE A 70 10.56 8.39 17.69
C PHE A 70 9.62 8.34 18.88
N ILE A 71 8.54 7.59 18.74
CA ILE A 71 7.53 7.39 19.77
C ILE A 71 7.37 5.91 20.07
N GLU A 72 7.24 5.58 21.35
CA GLU A 72 6.88 4.24 21.77
C GLU A 72 5.37 4.14 21.90
N LYS A 73 4.79 3.13 21.28
CA LYS A 73 3.36 2.85 21.36
C LYS A 73 3.12 1.36 21.47
N THR A 74 2.30 0.99 22.44
CA THR A 74 1.85 -0.38 22.63
C THR A 74 0.37 -0.46 22.29
N TYR A 75 0.00 -1.44 21.46
CA TYR A 75 -1.39 -1.68 21.11
C TYR A 75 -1.98 -2.82 21.94
N PRO A 76 -3.26 -2.74 22.35
CA PRO A 76 -4.00 -3.91 22.79
C PRO A 76 -4.02 -4.99 21.69
N ALA A 77 -4.23 -6.24 22.08
CA ALA A 77 -4.15 -7.39 21.18
C ALA A 77 -5.10 -7.34 19.96
N ASP A 78 -6.17 -6.55 20.05
CA ASP A 78 -7.19 -6.36 19.01
C ASP A 78 -6.95 -5.12 18.14
N LYS A 79 -5.94 -4.31 18.45
CA LYS A 79 -5.59 -3.10 17.69
C LYS A 79 -4.31 -3.30 16.90
N VAL A 80 -4.30 -2.73 15.71
CA VAL A 80 -3.16 -2.79 14.79
C VAL A 80 -2.79 -1.40 14.28
N LEU A 81 -1.57 -1.28 13.82
CA LEU A 81 -1.00 -0.04 13.26
C LEU A 81 -1.90 0.59 12.19
N THR A 82 -2.45 -0.21 11.27
CA THR A 82 -3.31 0.31 10.18
C THR A 82 -4.49 1.13 10.72
N THR A 83 -5.14 0.67 11.79
CA THR A 83 -6.22 1.44 12.45
C THR A 83 -5.69 2.71 13.11
N ASP A 84 -4.53 2.65 13.73
CA ASP A 84 -3.93 3.82 14.40
C ASP A 84 -3.48 4.89 13.41
N LEU A 85 -2.88 4.50 12.29
CA LEU A 85 -2.53 5.42 11.19
C LEU A 85 -3.77 6.17 10.70
N MET A 86 -4.88 5.46 10.51
CA MET A 86 -6.11 6.09 10.04
C MET A 86 -6.75 7.00 11.09
N ASN A 87 -6.67 6.66 12.37
CA ASN A 87 -7.10 7.54 13.45
C ASN A 87 -6.31 8.86 13.46
N ASN A 88 -5.00 8.79 13.22
CA ASN A 88 -4.16 9.99 13.12
C ASN A 88 -4.47 10.81 11.86
N ALA A 89 -4.70 10.16 10.72
CA ALA A 89 -5.15 10.85 9.49
C ALA A 89 -6.47 11.61 9.72
N ILE A 90 -7.44 10.96 10.38
CA ILE A 90 -8.73 11.57 10.73
C ILE A 90 -8.53 12.73 11.70
N THR A 91 -7.68 12.59 12.70
CA THR A 91 -7.34 13.67 13.66
C THR A 91 -6.70 14.86 12.94
N MET A 92 -5.75 14.63 12.05
CA MET A 92 -5.14 15.69 11.24
C MET A 92 -6.16 16.39 10.35
N LEU A 93 -7.08 15.65 9.72
CA LEU A 93 -8.18 16.21 8.94
C LEU A 93 -9.08 17.10 9.79
N HIS A 94 -9.52 16.63 10.96
CA HIS A 94 -10.39 17.39 11.86
C HIS A 94 -9.70 18.67 12.35
N ASN A 95 -8.44 18.58 12.75
CA ASN A 95 -7.65 19.74 13.16
C ASN A 95 -7.53 20.75 12.01
N HIS A 96 -7.21 20.27 10.80
CA HIS A 96 -7.12 21.14 9.63
C HIS A 96 -8.42 21.88 9.35
N VAL A 97 -9.53 21.16 9.27
CA VAL A 97 -10.85 21.75 8.99
C VAL A 97 -11.31 22.71 10.09
N SER A 98 -10.97 22.42 11.35
CA SER A 98 -11.37 23.26 12.49
C SER A 98 -10.56 24.56 12.60
N TYR A 99 -9.25 24.48 12.41
CA TYR A 99 -8.35 25.61 12.66
C TYR A 99 -7.93 26.36 11.39
N SER A 100 -8.04 25.71 10.23
CA SER A 100 -7.63 26.30 8.93
C SER A 100 -8.64 26.01 7.82
N PRO A 101 -9.96 26.29 8.02
CA PRO A 101 -11.02 25.84 7.11
C PRO A 101 -10.95 26.41 5.68
N LYS A 102 -10.19 27.48 5.46
CA LYS A 102 -9.98 28.09 4.15
C LYS A 102 -8.68 27.67 3.46
N ARG A 103 -7.79 27.02 4.19
CA ARG A 103 -6.52 26.53 3.66
C ARG A 103 -6.76 25.18 2.97
N PRO A 104 -6.33 24.97 1.71
CA PRO A 104 -6.42 23.65 1.11
C PRO A 104 -5.44 22.68 1.79
N PHE A 105 -5.65 21.36 1.59
CA PHE A 105 -4.76 20.36 2.15
C PHE A 105 -4.30 19.32 1.12
N PHE A 106 -3.14 18.77 1.37
CA PHE A 106 -2.60 17.58 0.71
C PHE A 106 -2.29 16.52 1.77
N MET A 107 -2.82 15.32 1.59
CA MET A 107 -2.59 14.19 2.49
C MET A 107 -2.02 13.00 1.72
N TYR A 108 -0.81 12.58 2.09
CA TYR A 108 -0.17 11.36 1.59
C TYR A 108 -0.37 10.25 2.62
N ILE A 109 -1.24 9.29 2.31
CA ILE A 109 -1.57 8.17 3.20
C ILE A 109 -0.98 6.90 2.59
N SER A 110 0.16 6.45 3.13
CA SER A 110 0.88 5.26 2.71
C SER A 110 0.74 4.17 3.74
N THR A 111 -0.29 3.33 3.60
CA THR A 111 -0.53 2.23 4.53
C THR A 111 0.57 1.16 4.44
N PRO A 112 0.85 0.37 5.50
CA PRO A 112 1.77 -0.76 5.43
C PRO A 112 1.23 -1.93 4.59
N GLY A 113 -0.07 -1.97 4.35
CA GLY A 113 -0.71 -3.00 3.52
C GLY A 113 -0.44 -2.80 2.02
N MET A 114 -0.08 -3.83 1.32
CA MET A 114 -0.06 -5.26 1.67
C MET A 114 1.38 -5.81 1.77
N HIS A 115 2.34 -5.03 2.26
CA HIS A 115 3.70 -5.51 2.49
C HIS A 115 3.75 -6.47 3.71
N ALA A 116 4.62 -7.47 3.68
CA ALA A 116 4.89 -8.29 4.85
C ALA A 116 5.50 -7.42 5.99
N PRO A 117 5.23 -7.73 7.26
CA PRO A 117 4.47 -8.89 7.76
C PRO A 117 2.96 -8.79 7.52
N HIS A 118 2.37 -9.87 7.02
CA HIS A 118 0.92 -9.96 6.92
C HIS A 118 0.34 -10.26 8.30
N GLN A 119 -0.30 -9.27 8.88
CA GLN A 119 -0.88 -9.31 10.22
C GLN A 119 -2.20 -8.53 10.19
N ALA A 120 -3.20 -9.02 10.91
CA ALA A 120 -4.51 -8.38 11.00
C ALA A 120 -5.19 -8.70 12.33
N SER A 121 -6.20 -7.92 12.70
CA SER A 121 -7.04 -8.23 13.85
C SER A 121 -7.79 -9.54 13.63
N GLN A 122 -7.94 -10.34 14.69
CA GLN A 122 -8.57 -11.66 14.65
C GLN A 122 -9.95 -11.65 13.97
N HIS A 123 -10.74 -10.61 14.23
CA HIS A 123 -12.07 -10.43 13.63
C HIS A 123 -12.04 -10.50 12.09
N TYR A 124 -11.01 -9.91 11.45
CA TYR A 124 -10.87 -9.99 9.99
C TYR A 124 -10.35 -11.35 9.55
N ILE A 125 -9.42 -11.96 10.29
CA ILE A 125 -8.89 -13.29 9.97
C ILE A 125 -10.01 -14.33 9.96
N ASP A 126 -10.92 -14.28 10.94
CA ASP A 126 -12.04 -15.22 11.07
C ASP A 126 -13.02 -15.19 9.89
N LYS A 127 -13.17 -14.04 9.23
CA LYS A 127 -14.01 -13.91 8.03
C LYS A 127 -13.51 -14.75 6.84
N TYR A 128 -12.21 -15.01 6.79
CA TYR A 128 -11.56 -15.68 5.67
C TYR A 128 -11.27 -17.16 5.92
N LYS A 129 -11.57 -17.67 7.11
CA LYS A 129 -11.35 -19.08 7.44
C LYS A 129 -11.99 -20.01 6.42
N GLY A 130 -11.18 -20.86 5.77
CA GLY A 130 -11.61 -21.83 4.75
C GLY A 130 -11.94 -21.23 3.38
N LYS A 131 -11.76 -19.92 3.18
CA LYS A 131 -12.09 -19.27 1.90
C LYS A 131 -11.09 -19.53 0.78
N PHE A 132 -9.95 -20.15 1.10
CA PHE A 132 -8.86 -20.40 0.15
C PHE A 132 -8.50 -21.87 0.00
N ASP A 133 -9.32 -22.78 0.55
CA ASP A 133 -9.10 -24.23 0.49
C ASP A 133 -9.14 -24.78 -0.95
N GLN A 134 -9.84 -24.11 -1.88
CA GLN A 134 -9.87 -24.44 -3.30
C GLN A 134 -8.52 -24.21 -4.00
N GLY A 135 -7.64 -23.40 -3.41
CA GLY A 135 -6.28 -23.13 -3.88
C GLY A 135 -6.16 -22.10 -4.99
N TRP A 136 -4.92 -21.73 -5.25
CA TRP A 136 -4.59 -20.62 -6.16
C TRP A 136 -4.95 -20.89 -7.62
N ASP A 137 -4.87 -22.13 -8.14
CA ASP A 137 -5.24 -22.40 -9.55
C ASP A 137 -6.71 -22.05 -9.83
N GLN A 138 -7.62 -22.40 -8.91
CA GLN A 138 -9.03 -22.03 -9.04
C GLN A 138 -9.27 -20.54 -8.84
N VAL A 139 -8.59 -19.92 -7.88
CA VAL A 139 -8.71 -18.47 -7.64
C VAL A 139 -8.21 -17.68 -8.85
N ILE A 140 -7.09 -18.08 -9.46
CA ILE A 140 -6.58 -17.49 -10.71
C ILE A 140 -7.64 -17.55 -11.82
N ALA A 141 -8.20 -18.75 -12.07
CA ALA A 141 -9.21 -18.93 -13.10
C ALA A 141 -10.45 -18.08 -12.85
N GLN A 142 -10.98 -18.08 -11.62
CA GLN A 142 -12.15 -17.30 -11.24
C GLN A 142 -11.90 -15.78 -11.35
N ARG A 143 -10.75 -15.29 -10.92
CA ARG A 143 -10.37 -13.87 -11.06
C ARG A 143 -10.27 -13.46 -12.52
N PHE A 144 -9.65 -14.29 -13.34
CA PHE A 144 -9.47 -14.03 -14.76
C PHE A 144 -10.81 -13.88 -15.49
N GLU A 145 -11.74 -14.82 -15.28
CA GLU A 145 -13.08 -14.75 -15.88
C GLU A 145 -13.89 -13.56 -15.33
N ARG A 146 -13.76 -13.26 -14.03
CA ARG A 146 -14.40 -12.08 -13.44
C ARG A 146 -13.85 -10.77 -14.02
N GLN A 147 -12.55 -10.67 -14.26
CA GLN A 147 -11.94 -9.49 -14.88
C GLN A 147 -12.45 -9.27 -16.32
N LYS A 148 -12.64 -10.36 -17.10
CA LYS A 148 -13.31 -10.28 -18.41
C LYS A 148 -14.74 -9.78 -18.28
N ALA A 149 -15.54 -10.39 -17.39
CA ALA A 149 -16.92 -10.00 -17.17
C ALA A 149 -17.08 -8.53 -16.75
N MET A 150 -16.11 -7.99 -16.01
CA MET A 150 -16.07 -6.58 -15.61
C MET A 150 -15.51 -5.64 -16.70
N GLY A 151 -15.01 -6.17 -17.81
CA GLY A 151 -14.36 -5.38 -18.87
C GLY A 151 -12.99 -4.82 -18.49
N LEU A 152 -12.38 -5.34 -17.42
CA LEU A 152 -11.03 -4.93 -16.99
C LEU A 152 -9.94 -5.42 -17.94
N ILE A 153 -10.20 -6.53 -18.64
CA ILE A 153 -9.33 -7.11 -19.66
C ILE A 153 -10.16 -7.49 -20.89
N PRO A 154 -9.54 -7.58 -22.08
CA PRO A 154 -10.24 -7.98 -23.30
C PRO A 154 -10.87 -9.37 -23.19
N GLN A 155 -12.03 -9.57 -23.83
CA GLN A 155 -12.73 -10.86 -23.84
C GLN A 155 -11.90 -12.00 -24.47
N ASN A 156 -11.07 -11.66 -25.44
CA ASN A 156 -10.17 -12.61 -26.10
C ASN A 156 -8.82 -12.79 -25.41
N ALA A 157 -8.61 -12.16 -24.25
CA ALA A 157 -7.40 -12.35 -23.46
C ALA A 157 -7.22 -13.83 -23.11
N LYS A 158 -5.97 -14.27 -23.11
CA LYS A 158 -5.57 -15.63 -22.69
C LYS A 158 -4.81 -15.54 -21.37
N LEU A 159 -5.16 -16.41 -20.45
CA LEU A 159 -4.41 -16.52 -19.19
C LEU A 159 -3.01 -17.07 -19.51
N PRO A 160 -1.94 -16.36 -19.15
CA PRO A 160 -0.59 -16.85 -19.34
C PRO A 160 -0.26 -18.04 -18.43
N SER A 161 0.75 -18.83 -18.77
CA SER A 161 1.29 -19.84 -17.86
C SER A 161 1.86 -19.19 -16.61
N ASN A 162 1.68 -19.83 -15.46
CA ASN A 162 2.35 -19.44 -14.23
C ASN A 162 3.87 -19.59 -14.36
N ASP A 163 4.59 -18.96 -13.41
CA ASP A 163 6.00 -19.22 -13.14
C ASP A 163 6.20 -20.72 -12.84
N GLU A 164 7.26 -21.31 -13.35
CA GLU A 164 7.57 -22.76 -13.20
C GLU A 164 7.79 -23.17 -11.74
N ARG A 165 8.17 -22.24 -10.87
CA ARG A 165 8.30 -22.46 -9.42
C ARG A 165 6.95 -22.64 -8.72
N VAL A 166 5.85 -22.21 -9.33
CA VAL A 166 4.49 -22.33 -8.78
C VAL A 166 3.96 -23.72 -9.04
N LYS A 167 3.99 -24.57 -8.02
CA LYS A 167 3.39 -25.91 -8.08
C LYS A 167 1.89 -25.84 -8.31
N LYS A 168 1.32 -26.84 -8.99
CA LYS A 168 -0.13 -27.02 -9.04
C LYS A 168 -0.70 -27.31 -7.66
N TRP A 169 -1.77 -26.62 -7.28
CA TRP A 169 -2.39 -26.82 -5.96
C TRP A 169 -2.73 -28.27 -5.67
N GLN A 170 -3.22 -28.99 -6.68
CA GLN A 170 -3.59 -30.40 -6.54
C GLN A 170 -2.39 -31.32 -6.22
N SER A 171 -1.18 -30.94 -6.61
CA SER A 171 0.03 -31.72 -6.32
C SER A 171 0.58 -31.51 -4.91
N LEU A 172 0.06 -30.52 -4.18
CA LEU A 172 0.49 -30.24 -2.81
C LEU A 172 -0.03 -31.28 -1.82
N SER A 173 0.76 -31.57 -0.80
CA SER A 173 0.35 -32.36 0.36
C SER A 173 -0.76 -31.66 1.15
N ILE A 174 -1.45 -32.41 2.00
CA ILE A 174 -2.48 -31.88 2.92
C ILE A 174 -1.87 -30.83 3.85
N LYS A 175 -0.63 -31.04 4.32
CA LYS A 175 0.10 -30.09 5.16
C LYS A 175 0.38 -28.76 4.47
N GLU A 176 0.90 -28.82 3.23
CA GLU A 176 1.15 -27.62 2.41
C GLU A 176 -0.16 -26.84 2.17
N LYS A 177 -1.23 -27.53 1.74
CA LYS A 177 -2.54 -26.89 1.51
C LYS A 177 -3.04 -26.17 2.76
N LYS A 178 -2.96 -26.82 3.93
CA LYS A 178 -3.39 -26.24 5.21
C LYS A 178 -2.60 -24.96 5.54
N ALA A 179 -1.26 -25.04 5.49
CA ALA A 179 -0.38 -23.92 5.81
C ALA A 179 -0.59 -22.73 4.82
N TYR A 180 -0.63 -23.05 3.54
CA TYR A 180 -0.70 -22.03 2.48
C TYR A 180 -2.05 -21.35 2.40
N ALA A 181 -3.16 -22.06 2.63
CA ALA A 181 -4.48 -21.46 2.74
C ALA A 181 -4.54 -20.46 3.90
N LYS A 182 -4.01 -20.83 5.08
CA LYS A 182 -3.99 -19.96 6.26
C LYS A 182 -3.20 -18.67 6.02
N LEU A 183 -2.04 -18.73 5.37
CA LEU A 183 -1.24 -17.54 5.04
C LEU A 183 -2.02 -16.59 4.10
N GLN A 184 -2.79 -17.12 3.16
CA GLN A 184 -3.63 -16.31 2.28
C GLN A 184 -4.85 -15.73 2.99
N GLU A 185 -5.44 -16.44 3.93
CA GLU A 185 -6.52 -15.93 4.78
C GLU A 185 -6.11 -14.65 5.50
N VAL A 186 -4.91 -14.66 6.07
CA VAL A 186 -4.35 -13.49 6.76
C VAL A 186 -4.06 -12.33 5.81
N TYR A 187 -3.50 -12.62 4.63
CA TYR A 187 -3.31 -11.57 3.61
C TYR A 187 -4.64 -10.91 3.20
N ALA A 188 -5.67 -11.72 2.96
CA ALA A 188 -6.99 -11.20 2.60
C ALA A 188 -7.64 -10.40 3.75
N ALA A 189 -7.46 -10.86 4.98
CA ALA A 189 -7.90 -10.16 6.19
C ALA A 189 -7.22 -8.80 6.35
N PHE A 190 -5.91 -8.73 6.09
CA PHE A 190 -5.15 -7.49 6.13
C PHE A 190 -5.61 -6.49 5.06
N LEU A 191 -5.90 -6.97 3.85
CA LEU A 191 -6.45 -6.14 2.78
C LEU A 191 -7.84 -5.60 3.14
N GLU A 192 -8.75 -6.44 3.63
CA GLU A 192 -10.09 -6.00 4.06
C GLU A 192 -10.01 -4.99 5.20
N GLN A 193 -9.13 -5.19 6.18
CA GLN A 193 -8.93 -4.24 7.26
C GLN A 193 -8.41 -2.90 6.74
N THR A 194 -7.49 -2.90 5.79
CA THR A 194 -6.97 -1.68 5.16
C THR A 194 -8.06 -0.93 4.39
N ASP A 195 -8.88 -1.65 3.62
CA ASP A 195 -10.02 -1.09 2.88
C ASP A 195 -11.08 -0.50 3.82
N HIS A 196 -11.40 -1.21 4.92
CA HIS A 196 -12.31 -0.71 5.95
C HIS A 196 -11.81 0.61 6.55
N GLU A 197 -10.54 0.70 6.89
CA GLU A 197 -9.95 1.90 7.47
C GLU A 197 -9.94 3.08 6.47
N LEU A 198 -9.67 2.83 5.20
CA LEU A 198 -9.84 3.84 4.15
C LEU A 198 -11.31 4.30 4.04
N GLY A 199 -12.26 3.36 4.15
CA GLY A 199 -13.69 3.66 4.19
C GLY A 199 -14.07 4.60 5.34
N ARG A 200 -13.46 4.43 6.52
CA ARG A 200 -13.64 5.32 7.67
C ARG A 200 -13.15 6.75 7.37
N PHE A 201 -11.98 6.88 6.77
CA PHE A 201 -11.45 8.20 6.36
C PHE A 201 -12.35 8.90 5.34
N ILE A 202 -12.85 8.15 4.34
CA ILE A 202 -13.82 8.68 3.35
C ILE A 202 -15.11 9.14 4.03
N ALA A 203 -15.60 8.42 5.04
CA ALA A 203 -16.77 8.80 5.81
C ALA A 203 -16.56 10.14 6.55
N GLU A 204 -15.38 10.36 7.14
CA GLU A 204 -15.05 11.62 7.80
C GLU A 204 -14.85 12.79 6.80
N LEU A 205 -14.31 12.55 5.61
CA LEU A 205 -14.30 13.54 4.53
C LEU A 205 -15.73 14.00 4.17
N LYS A 206 -16.68 13.05 4.10
CA LYS A 206 -18.10 13.37 3.83
C LYS A 206 -18.72 14.16 4.98
N LYS A 207 -18.50 13.72 6.21
CA LYS A 207 -19.03 14.35 7.43
C LYS A 207 -18.51 15.77 7.64
N THR A 208 -17.28 16.04 7.25
CA THR A 208 -16.66 17.37 7.30
C THR A 208 -16.90 18.21 6.03
N ASN A 209 -17.73 17.73 5.09
CA ASN A 209 -18.04 18.39 3.81
C ASN A 209 -16.80 18.60 2.90
N GLN A 210 -15.74 17.82 3.08
CA GLN A 210 -14.52 17.90 2.27
C GLN A 210 -14.55 16.96 1.07
N TYR A 211 -15.35 15.88 1.08
CA TYR A 211 -15.33 14.81 0.09
C TYR A 211 -15.54 15.31 -1.35
N ASP A 212 -16.52 16.18 -1.58
CA ASP A 212 -16.86 16.66 -2.92
C ASP A 212 -15.77 17.57 -3.49
N ASN A 213 -15.03 18.28 -2.64
CA ASN A 213 -13.92 19.17 -3.02
C ASN A 213 -12.54 18.51 -2.94
N THR A 214 -12.46 17.21 -2.71
CA THR A 214 -11.20 16.47 -2.61
C THR A 214 -11.02 15.58 -3.82
N THR A 215 -9.89 15.73 -4.53
CA THR A 215 -9.41 14.73 -5.49
C THR A 215 -8.72 13.62 -4.71
N MET A 216 -9.10 12.37 -4.95
CA MET A 216 -8.50 11.20 -4.31
C MET A 216 -7.81 10.34 -5.36
N VAL A 217 -6.59 9.91 -5.06
CA VAL A 217 -5.82 8.96 -5.87
C VAL A 217 -5.52 7.74 -5.00
N VAL A 218 -5.88 6.56 -5.49
CA VAL A 218 -5.60 5.28 -4.83
C VAL A 218 -4.86 4.39 -5.80
N LEU A 219 -3.70 3.89 -5.40
CA LEU A 219 -2.87 3.02 -6.21
C LEU A 219 -2.09 2.03 -5.35
N SER A 220 -1.55 0.99 -5.99
CA SER A 220 -0.47 0.18 -5.44
C SER A 220 0.86 0.64 -6.04
N ASP A 221 1.94 0.56 -5.29
CA ASP A 221 3.29 0.95 -5.73
C ASP A 221 3.97 -0.09 -6.60
N ASN A 222 3.61 -1.36 -6.44
CA ASN A 222 4.08 -2.51 -7.23
C ASN A 222 3.08 -3.66 -7.19
N GLY A 223 3.32 -4.65 -8.03
CA GLY A 223 2.58 -5.90 -7.98
C GLY A 223 2.85 -6.73 -6.73
N ALA A 224 2.13 -7.84 -6.58
CA ALA A 224 2.25 -8.74 -5.45
C ALA A 224 3.67 -9.30 -5.33
N SER A 225 4.15 -9.39 -4.08
CA SER A 225 5.51 -9.79 -3.76
C SER A 225 5.73 -11.30 -3.83
N GLN A 226 6.90 -11.70 -4.34
CA GLN A 226 7.40 -13.08 -4.27
C GLN A 226 8.26 -13.35 -3.02
N GLU A 227 8.39 -12.38 -2.13
CA GLU A 227 9.33 -12.43 -0.99
C GLU A 227 8.97 -13.49 0.06
N GLY A 228 7.79 -14.10 -0.01
CA GLY A 228 7.44 -15.30 0.77
C GLY A 228 8.02 -16.60 0.24
N ASP A 229 8.69 -16.57 -0.93
CA ASP A 229 9.23 -17.73 -1.61
C ASP A 229 8.16 -18.81 -1.90
N VAL A 230 8.58 -20.03 -2.22
CA VAL A 230 7.66 -21.13 -2.61
C VAL A 230 6.76 -21.62 -1.48
N ASN A 231 7.17 -21.48 -0.23
CA ASN A 231 6.46 -22.00 0.94
C ASN A 231 5.68 -20.94 1.74
N GLY A 232 5.98 -19.65 1.56
CA GLY A 232 5.59 -18.64 2.54
C GLY A 232 6.46 -18.68 3.80
N ALA A 233 6.09 -17.88 4.81
CA ALA A 233 6.82 -17.82 6.06
C ALA A 233 5.92 -17.39 7.22
N VAL A 234 6.28 -17.78 8.44
CA VAL A 234 5.77 -17.22 9.71
C VAL A 234 6.77 -16.23 10.29
N ASN A 235 8.03 -16.35 9.91
CA ASN A 235 9.08 -15.39 10.25
C ASN A 235 9.81 -14.92 8.98
N HIS A 236 9.16 -14.04 8.24
CA HIS A 236 9.71 -13.48 6.99
C HIS A 236 11.11 -12.86 7.15
N SER A 237 11.42 -12.32 8.34
CA SER A 237 12.74 -11.74 8.61
C SER A 237 13.88 -12.76 8.51
N SER A 238 13.63 -14.06 8.73
CA SER A 238 14.64 -15.10 8.57
C SER A 238 15.06 -15.32 7.13
N HIS A 239 14.16 -15.03 6.17
CA HIS A 239 14.43 -15.11 4.74
C HIS A 239 15.58 -14.17 4.30
N TYR A 240 15.61 -12.95 4.84
CA TYR A 240 16.71 -12.01 4.58
C TYR A 240 18.07 -12.50 5.13
N GLY A 241 18.05 -13.40 6.12
CA GLY A 241 19.22 -14.10 6.62
C GLY A 241 19.55 -15.39 5.84
N GLY A 242 18.88 -15.66 4.72
CA GLY A 242 19.08 -16.87 3.90
C GLY A 242 18.49 -18.15 4.47
N LYS A 243 17.63 -18.05 5.50
CA LYS A 243 16.94 -19.20 6.10
C LYS A 243 15.50 -19.25 5.60
N HIS A 244 15.20 -20.24 4.75
CA HIS A 244 13.85 -20.51 4.26
C HIS A 244 13.11 -21.47 5.21
N GLU A 245 11.87 -21.14 5.55
CA GLU A 245 11.04 -22.01 6.39
C GLU A 245 10.45 -23.14 5.57
N THR A 246 10.42 -24.34 6.16
CA THR A 246 9.72 -25.50 5.60
C THR A 246 8.24 -25.43 5.98
N THR A 247 7.41 -26.24 5.33
CA THR A 247 5.99 -26.37 5.69
C THR A 247 5.82 -26.85 7.14
N ASP A 248 6.70 -27.71 7.65
CA ASP A 248 6.63 -28.19 9.04
C ASP A 248 7.01 -27.06 10.03
N ASP A 249 7.97 -26.18 9.71
CA ASP A 249 8.29 -24.99 10.51
C ASP A 249 7.07 -24.04 10.59
N ILE A 250 6.39 -23.82 9.47
CA ILE A 250 5.18 -22.99 9.40
C ILE A 250 4.05 -23.62 10.25
N LEU A 251 3.84 -24.93 10.15
CA LEU A 251 2.79 -25.63 10.89
C LEU A 251 3.08 -25.69 12.39
N ALA A 252 4.35 -25.71 12.81
CA ALA A 252 4.73 -25.64 14.22
C ALA A 252 4.30 -24.32 14.89
N ARG A 253 4.07 -23.28 14.08
CA ARG A 253 3.62 -21.95 14.52
C ARG A 253 2.29 -21.52 13.87
N PHE A 254 1.44 -22.49 13.54
CA PHE A 254 0.22 -22.27 12.77
C PHE A 254 -0.73 -21.25 13.42
N ASP A 255 -0.86 -21.29 14.73
CA ASP A 255 -1.74 -20.40 15.48
C ASP A 255 -1.15 -18.99 15.66
N ASP A 256 0.15 -18.80 15.40
CA ASP A 256 0.80 -17.49 15.42
C ASP A 256 0.55 -16.72 14.11
N ILE A 257 0.20 -17.40 13.02
CA ILE A 257 0.08 -16.80 11.69
C ILE A 257 -0.90 -15.63 11.70
N GLY A 258 -0.39 -14.43 11.39
CA GLY A 258 -1.16 -13.21 11.34
C GLY A 258 -1.25 -12.41 12.64
N HIS A 259 -0.61 -12.89 13.71
CA HIS A 259 -0.66 -12.32 15.05
C HIS A 259 0.66 -11.70 15.49
N ASN A 260 0.62 -11.09 16.69
CA ASN A 260 1.79 -10.53 17.33
C ASN A 260 2.89 -11.57 17.51
N GLY A 261 4.11 -11.25 17.11
CA GLY A 261 5.26 -12.14 17.19
C GLY A 261 5.44 -13.04 15.96
N ALA A 262 4.57 -12.94 14.97
CA ALA A 262 4.73 -13.60 13.68
C ALA A 262 4.90 -12.55 12.57
N ALA A 263 5.92 -12.70 11.74
CA ALA A 263 6.12 -11.90 10.53
C ALA A 263 5.69 -12.71 9.30
N SER A 264 4.37 -12.92 9.16
CA SER A 264 3.80 -13.82 8.15
C SER A 264 3.95 -13.27 6.73
N ASN A 265 4.19 -14.18 5.78
CA ASN A 265 4.15 -13.88 4.34
C ASN A 265 3.59 -15.10 3.58
N TYR A 266 2.81 -14.87 2.53
CA TYR A 266 2.19 -15.94 1.73
C TYR A 266 3.20 -16.58 0.75
N PRO A 267 2.97 -17.83 0.31
CA PRO A 267 3.79 -18.48 -0.71
C PRO A 267 3.54 -17.93 -2.12
N LEU A 268 4.53 -18.16 -3.00
CA LEU A 268 4.57 -17.71 -4.39
C LEU A 268 3.28 -17.98 -5.21
N GLY A 269 2.60 -19.10 -4.96
CA GLY A 269 1.35 -19.42 -5.64
C GLY A 269 0.24 -18.40 -5.40
N TRP A 270 0.18 -17.82 -4.20
CA TRP A 270 -0.75 -16.75 -3.89
C TRP A 270 -0.32 -15.39 -4.44
N ALA A 271 0.99 -15.15 -4.56
CA ALA A 271 1.48 -13.97 -5.29
C ALA A 271 1.04 -14.02 -6.75
N ALA A 272 1.15 -15.18 -7.42
CA ALA A 272 0.65 -15.39 -8.78
C ALA A 272 -0.86 -15.13 -8.88
N ALA A 273 -1.64 -15.65 -7.93
CA ALA A 273 -3.07 -15.38 -7.89
C ALA A 273 -3.39 -13.90 -7.69
N SER A 274 -2.60 -13.18 -6.90
CA SER A 274 -2.80 -11.75 -6.64
C SER A 274 -2.46 -10.87 -7.85
N ASN A 275 -1.53 -11.29 -8.70
CA ASN A 275 -1.14 -10.58 -9.93
C ASN A 275 -1.95 -10.96 -11.18
N THR A 276 -2.93 -11.86 -11.07
CA THR A 276 -3.78 -12.23 -12.22
C THR A 276 -4.33 -10.99 -12.92
N PRO A 277 -4.19 -10.83 -14.25
CA PRO A 277 -3.79 -11.84 -15.24
C PRO A 277 -2.31 -11.78 -15.66
N PHE A 278 -1.49 -11.04 -14.94
CA PHE A 278 -0.10 -10.78 -15.34
C PHE A 278 0.85 -11.84 -14.80
N ARG A 279 1.96 -12.02 -15.51
CA ARG A 279 3.07 -12.90 -15.09
C ARG A 279 4.03 -12.17 -14.19
N TYR A 280 4.70 -12.94 -13.34
CA TYR A 280 5.74 -12.51 -12.42
C TYR A 280 5.25 -11.56 -11.33
N PHE A 281 6.16 -10.87 -10.62
CA PHE A 281 5.94 -10.34 -9.29
C PHE A 281 6.68 -9.03 -9.08
N LYS A 282 6.48 -8.38 -7.94
CA LYS A 282 7.35 -7.32 -7.44
C LYS A 282 8.82 -7.68 -7.69
N GLN A 283 9.64 -6.72 -8.11
CA GLN A 283 11.04 -6.80 -8.54
C GLN A 283 11.25 -7.26 -10.00
N ASP A 284 10.24 -7.82 -10.64
CA ASP A 284 10.28 -8.12 -12.06
C ASP A 284 9.78 -6.94 -12.91
N THR A 285 10.34 -6.76 -14.11
CA THR A 285 9.90 -5.74 -15.08
C THR A 285 8.72 -6.18 -15.95
N TYR A 286 8.13 -7.32 -15.63
CA TYR A 286 6.92 -7.86 -16.27
C TYR A 286 5.64 -7.26 -15.66
N GLY A 287 4.51 -7.44 -16.35
CA GLY A 287 3.22 -6.89 -15.93
C GLY A 287 2.84 -7.19 -14.48
N GLY A 288 3.17 -8.38 -13.96
CA GLY A 288 2.91 -8.73 -12.56
C GLY A 288 3.75 -7.94 -11.54
N GLY A 289 4.86 -7.34 -11.97
CA GLY A 289 5.67 -6.47 -11.12
C GLY A 289 5.30 -4.99 -11.21
N VAL A 290 4.93 -4.52 -12.41
CA VAL A 290 4.85 -3.08 -12.71
C VAL A 290 3.45 -2.59 -13.11
N ASN A 291 2.52 -3.48 -13.48
CA ASN A 291 1.16 -3.08 -13.86
C ASN A 291 0.24 -3.17 -12.64
N VAL A 292 -0.09 -2.03 -12.08
CA VAL A 292 -0.88 -1.89 -10.83
C VAL A 292 -2.16 -1.11 -11.07
N PRO A 293 -3.20 -1.30 -10.26
CA PRO A 293 -4.42 -0.52 -10.36
C PRO A 293 -4.16 0.94 -9.95
N LEU A 294 -4.82 1.87 -10.68
CA LEU A 294 -4.90 3.28 -10.34
C LEU A 294 -6.36 3.70 -10.35
N ILE A 295 -6.82 4.33 -9.28
CA ILE A 295 -8.17 4.89 -9.17
C ILE A 295 -8.03 6.39 -8.91
N ILE A 296 -8.65 7.22 -9.74
CA ILE A 296 -8.74 8.66 -9.52
C ILE A 296 -10.21 9.04 -9.36
N LYS A 297 -10.54 9.59 -8.20
CA LYS A 297 -11.81 10.26 -7.93
C LYS A 297 -11.55 11.77 -7.93
N PRO A 298 -11.88 12.51 -8.99
CA PRO A 298 -11.67 13.96 -9.05
C PRO A 298 -12.63 14.70 -8.11
N ALA A 299 -12.30 15.93 -7.76
CA ALA A 299 -13.23 16.84 -7.11
C ALA A 299 -14.47 17.05 -8.00
N LYS A 300 -15.64 17.31 -7.37
CA LYS A 300 -16.94 17.38 -8.07
C LYS A 300 -17.02 18.46 -9.15
N ASN A 301 -16.29 19.54 -8.96
CA ASN A 301 -16.23 20.67 -9.90
C ASN A 301 -15.38 20.38 -11.16
N LYS A 302 -14.67 19.26 -11.21
CA LYS A 302 -13.89 18.85 -12.37
C LYS A 302 -14.72 17.94 -13.27
N ASN A 303 -14.93 18.41 -14.51
CA ASN A 303 -15.73 17.67 -15.49
C ASN A 303 -14.83 16.62 -16.17
N VAL A 304 -14.88 15.39 -15.68
CA VAL A 304 -14.12 14.26 -16.23
C VAL A 304 -15.05 13.13 -16.61
N ASN A 305 -14.76 12.48 -17.71
CA ASN A 305 -15.46 11.28 -18.12
C ASN A 305 -15.19 10.15 -17.10
N LYS A 306 -16.26 9.57 -16.57
CA LYS A 306 -16.20 8.42 -15.65
C LYS A 306 -16.02 7.10 -16.41
N GLY A 307 -15.44 6.12 -15.76
CA GLY A 307 -15.35 4.73 -16.24
C GLY A 307 -13.92 4.21 -16.32
N LEU A 308 -13.80 3.00 -16.86
CA LEU A 308 -12.51 2.33 -17.04
C LEU A 308 -11.65 3.08 -18.06
N ARG A 309 -10.36 3.09 -17.81
CA ARG A 309 -9.32 3.63 -18.68
C ARG A 309 -8.27 2.55 -18.92
N HIS A 310 -7.80 2.45 -20.15
CA HIS A 310 -6.83 1.45 -20.59
C HIS A 310 -5.53 2.10 -21.09
N GLN A 311 -5.42 3.42 -20.97
CA GLN A 311 -4.19 4.12 -21.28
C GLN A 311 -3.08 3.70 -20.32
N TYR A 312 -1.89 3.63 -20.85
CA TYR A 312 -0.69 3.39 -20.07
C TYR A 312 -0.24 4.69 -19.41
N HIS A 313 0.01 4.61 -18.10
CA HIS A 313 0.52 5.72 -17.31
C HIS A 313 1.64 5.25 -16.39
N TYR A 314 2.53 6.16 -16.05
CA TYR A 314 3.55 5.96 -15.03
C TYR A 314 3.18 6.66 -13.72
N VAL A 315 3.79 6.23 -12.63
CA VAL A 315 3.65 6.92 -11.33
C VAL A 315 4.13 8.37 -11.38
N SER A 316 5.10 8.68 -12.25
CA SER A 316 5.56 10.06 -12.52
C SER A 316 4.46 10.98 -13.07
N ASP A 317 3.40 10.43 -13.67
CA ASP A 317 2.28 11.20 -14.23
C ASP A 317 1.33 11.74 -13.14
N ILE A 318 1.41 11.19 -11.92
CA ILE A 318 0.49 11.57 -10.82
C ILE A 318 0.72 13.02 -10.38
N MET A 319 1.96 13.44 -10.17
CA MET A 319 2.27 14.79 -9.72
C MET A 319 1.80 15.85 -10.73
N PRO A 320 2.18 15.81 -12.01
CA PRO A 320 1.70 16.79 -13.00
C PRO A 320 0.18 16.76 -13.16
N THR A 321 -0.46 15.58 -13.04
CA THR A 321 -1.92 15.46 -13.07
C THR A 321 -2.58 16.17 -11.90
N LEU A 322 -2.08 15.97 -10.68
CA LEU A 322 -2.63 16.63 -9.50
C LEU A 322 -2.45 18.15 -9.55
N LEU A 323 -1.28 18.62 -9.98
CA LEU A 323 -1.03 20.05 -10.13
C LEU A 323 -1.93 20.68 -11.20
N ASP A 324 -2.15 19.99 -12.31
CA ASP A 324 -3.07 20.43 -13.39
C ASP A 324 -4.52 20.47 -12.90
N TYR A 325 -4.98 19.48 -12.11
CA TYR A 325 -6.31 19.49 -11.48
C TYR A 325 -6.57 20.72 -10.60
N ILE A 326 -5.54 21.32 -10.03
CA ILE A 326 -5.66 22.44 -9.09
C ILE A 326 -5.10 23.75 -9.68
N ASP A 327 -4.83 23.77 -10.98
CA ASP A 327 -4.35 24.93 -11.75
C ASP A 327 -3.02 25.52 -11.22
N ILE A 328 -2.11 24.66 -10.71
CA ILE A 328 -0.77 25.04 -10.27
C ILE A 328 0.26 24.66 -11.33
N GLN A 329 1.05 25.64 -11.79
CA GLN A 329 2.16 25.37 -12.70
C GLN A 329 3.32 24.71 -11.97
N ILE A 330 3.98 23.74 -12.63
CA ILE A 330 5.20 23.11 -12.12
C ILE A 330 6.29 24.19 -12.04
N PRO A 331 6.84 24.48 -10.84
CA PRO A 331 7.82 25.54 -10.70
C PRO A 331 9.18 25.13 -11.27
N SER A 332 9.87 26.06 -11.92
CA SER A 332 11.27 25.88 -12.35
C SER A 332 12.28 26.05 -11.22
N ASN A 333 11.84 26.56 -10.06
CA ASN A 333 12.67 26.78 -8.88
C ASN A 333 11.86 26.51 -7.61
N VAL A 334 12.44 25.80 -6.66
CA VAL A 334 11.88 25.54 -5.33
C VAL A 334 12.96 25.86 -4.29
N ASP A 335 12.66 26.75 -3.36
CA ASP A 335 13.57 27.21 -2.30
C ASP A 335 14.97 27.68 -2.81
N GLY A 336 14.96 28.37 -3.97
CA GLY A 336 16.20 28.86 -4.60
C GLY A 336 16.97 27.81 -5.41
N ILE A 337 16.45 26.58 -5.52
CA ILE A 337 17.08 25.49 -6.26
C ILE A 337 16.35 25.28 -7.59
N GLU A 338 17.09 25.41 -8.70
CA GLU A 338 16.59 25.09 -10.03
C GLU A 338 16.19 23.62 -10.12
N GLN A 339 14.97 23.37 -10.62
CA GLN A 339 14.39 22.04 -10.72
C GLN A 339 14.68 21.39 -12.08
N LEU A 340 14.90 20.08 -12.06
CA LEU A 340 14.94 19.28 -13.28
C LEU A 340 13.54 19.23 -13.93
N PRO A 341 13.46 19.11 -15.26
CA PRO A 341 12.21 18.86 -15.94
C PRO A 341 11.50 17.63 -15.38
N VAL A 342 10.17 17.69 -15.27
CA VAL A 342 9.36 16.54 -14.85
C VAL A 342 9.16 15.61 -16.04
N ASP A 343 9.50 14.33 -15.89
CA ASP A 343 9.35 13.31 -16.95
C ASP A 343 7.89 12.90 -17.18
N GLY A 344 7.03 13.07 -16.16
CA GLY A 344 5.61 12.69 -16.23
C GLY A 344 4.78 13.69 -17.01
N ILE A 345 3.65 13.23 -17.52
CA ILE A 345 2.66 14.03 -18.25
C ILE A 345 1.32 14.04 -17.49
N SER A 346 0.54 15.12 -17.63
CA SER A 346 -0.80 15.17 -17.05
C SER A 346 -1.74 14.19 -17.76
N MET A 347 -2.61 13.54 -16.98
CA MET A 347 -3.70 12.69 -17.46
C MET A 347 -5.01 13.47 -17.72
N VAL A 348 -5.01 14.79 -17.51
CA VAL A 348 -6.16 15.70 -17.72
C VAL A 348 -6.37 16.00 -19.19
#